data_c7f6bc61ea0ead9624c53a614c7c05ac
#
_entry.id   c7f6bc61ea0ead9624c53a614c7c05ac
#
_cell.length_a   1.000
_cell.length_b   1.000
_cell.length_c   1.000
_cell.angle_alpha   90.00
_cell.angle_beta   90.00
_cell.angle_gamma   90.00
#
_symmetry.space_group_name_H-M   'P 1'
#
loop_
_entity.id
_entity.type
_entity.pdbx_description
1 polymer ?
#
loop_
_entity_poly.entity_id
_entity_poly.type
_entity_poly.pdbx_seq_one_letter_code
_entity_poly.pdbx_strand_id
1 'polypeptide(L)'
;MPRPVTLFTGQWADLSLAELAPKVKSMGYDGVELACWGDHFEVDRALAEPDYVAKKWELLQKHGLSCFAVSNHLVGQAVCDLIDSRHKAILPPDVWGDGETEGVRKRASEKMKTTARAARKFFNARPGRASSDNSPAIVNGFTGSSIWHAVYAFPPTNQEFLDQGFSDFATRWVPILEVFEKENVNFALEVHPTEIAFDIASAHRALAAVQNHKRFGFNYDPSHLGYQGVDYVRFIREFGSRIFHLHMKDVWWGKGDGTVGVFGGHTDFADPRRFWDFRSLGRGDIDFEKIIVALNDIKYSGPLSVEWEDGRMDRIHGATESCEFVRKLDFAPNRAAFDAAFSRK
;
A
#
# COMPACT_ATOMS: atom_id res chain seq x y z
N MET A 1 -18.58 -8.47 -12.27
CA MET A 1 -18.74 -8.88 -10.86
C MET A 1 -18.21 -7.73 -10.02
N PRO A 2 -18.74 -7.46 -8.83
CA PRO A 2 -18.19 -6.48 -7.91
C PRO A 2 -16.74 -6.86 -7.57
N ARG A 3 -15.93 -5.85 -7.25
CA ARG A 3 -14.53 -6.05 -6.84
C ARG A 3 -14.48 -6.72 -5.47
N PRO A 4 -13.51 -7.62 -5.20
CA PRO A 4 -13.32 -8.16 -3.86
C PRO A 4 -13.00 -7.03 -2.86
N VAL A 5 -13.58 -7.09 -1.66
CA VAL A 5 -13.25 -6.18 -0.57
C VAL A 5 -12.34 -6.91 0.39
N THR A 6 -11.12 -6.38 0.61
CA THR A 6 -10.10 -7.01 1.44
C THR A 6 -9.70 -6.13 2.62
N LEU A 7 -9.10 -6.72 3.64
CA LEU A 7 -8.54 -6.01 4.78
C LEU A 7 -7.01 -6.08 4.72
N PHE A 8 -6.34 -4.95 4.82
CA PHE A 8 -4.91 -4.91 5.09
C PHE A 8 -4.66 -5.29 6.55
N THR A 9 -3.77 -6.25 6.78
CA THR A 9 -3.58 -6.83 8.12
C THR A 9 -2.51 -6.11 8.95
N GLY A 10 -1.92 -5.03 8.42
CA GLY A 10 -0.80 -4.33 9.06
C GLY A 10 -1.11 -3.80 10.46
N GLN A 11 -2.28 -3.23 10.65
CA GLN A 11 -2.76 -2.66 11.93
C GLN A 11 -3.28 -3.72 12.91
N TRP A 12 -3.20 -5.01 12.54
CA TRP A 12 -3.72 -6.13 13.29
C TRP A 12 -2.63 -7.11 13.74
N ALA A 13 -1.36 -6.74 13.60
CA ALA A 13 -0.22 -7.63 13.88
C ALA A 13 0.01 -7.92 15.37
N ASP A 14 -0.80 -7.37 16.25
CA ASP A 14 -0.94 -7.75 17.66
C ASP A 14 -1.72 -9.07 17.84
N LEU A 15 -2.47 -9.49 16.82
CA LEU A 15 -3.14 -10.79 16.73
C LEU A 15 -2.35 -11.70 15.80
N SER A 16 -2.33 -13.01 16.09
CA SER A 16 -1.87 -13.97 15.10
C SER A 16 -2.83 -14.03 13.90
N LEU A 17 -2.34 -14.44 12.73
CA LEU A 17 -3.22 -14.59 11.57
C LEU A 17 -4.35 -15.61 11.83
N ALA A 18 -4.10 -16.63 12.66
CA ALA A 18 -5.11 -17.63 13.03
C ALA A 18 -6.25 -17.02 13.88
N GLU A 19 -5.95 -16.04 14.73
CA GLU A 19 -6.93 -15.30 15.52
C GLU A 19 -7.65 -14.22 14.69
N LEU A 20 -6.95 -13.64 13.73
CA LEU A 20 -7.47 -12.57 12.88
C LEU A 20 -8.41 -13.10 11.79
N ALA A 21 -8.06 -14.18 11.10
CA ALA A 21 -8.80 -14.69 9.95
C ALA A 21 -10.30 -14.91 10.19
N PRO A 22 -10.76 -15.55 11.29
CA PRO A 22 -12.18 -15.64 11.57
C PRO A 22 -12.86 -14.28 11.81
N LYS A 23 -12.15 -13.32 12.39
CA LYS A 23 -12.65 -11.94 12.59
C LYS A 23 -12.82 -11.22 11.26
N VAL A 24 -11.82 -11.30 10.36
CA VAL A 24 -11.89 -10.73 9.01
C VAL A 24 -13.14 -11.26 8.27
N LYS A 25 -13.38 -12.57 8.35
CA LYS A 25 -14.57 -13.17 7.74
C LYS A 25 -15.85 -12.67 8.37
N SER A 26 -15.91 -12.59 9.70
CA SER A 26 -17.12 -12.11 10.41
C SER A 26 -17.43 -10.63 10.13
N MET A 27 -16.41 -9.82 9.84
CA MET A 27 -16.57 -8.41 9.41
C MET A 27 -17.02 -8.29 7.94
N GLY A 28 -17.14 -9.39 7.19
CA GLY A 28 -17.71 -9.40 5.84
C GLY A 28 -16.69 -9.33 4.71
N TYR A 29 -15.39 -9.39 4.95
CA TYR A 29 -14.37 -9.31 3.92
C TYR A 29 -14.27 -10.58 3.07
N ASP A 30 -13.84 -10.44 1.82
CA ASP A 30 -13.60 -11.54 0.86
C ASP A 30 -12.16 -12.07 0.96
N GLY A 31 -11.27 -11.30 1.57
CA GLY A 31 -9.86 -11.65 1.65
C GLY A 31 -9.04 -10.67 2.44
N VAL A 32 -7.74 -10.83 2.31
CA VAL A 32 -6.73 -10.05 3.01
C VAL A 32 -5.62 -9.58 2.09
N GLU A 33 -4.93 -8.55 2.54
CA GLU A 33 -3.59 -8.15 2.16
C GLU A 33 -2.70 -8.44 3.36
N LEU A 34 -1.69 -9.32 3.20
CA LEU A 34 -0.92 -9.81 4.33
C LEU A 34 0.31 -8.95 4.61
N ALA A 35 0.42 -8.43 5.82
CA ALA A 35 1.61 -7.75 6.29
C ALA A 35 2.80 -8.71 6.46
N CYS A 36 4.01 -8.26 6.08
CA CYS A 36 5.25 -9.02 6.30
C CYS A 36 5.84 -8.79 7.71
N TRP A 37 4.99 -8.48 8.69
CA TRP A 37 5.33 -8.39 10.11
C TRP A 37 4.26 -9.06 10.96
N GLY A 38 4.56 -9.27 12.25
CA GLY A 38 3.83 -10.24 13.04
C GLY A 38 4.06 -11.64 12.48
N ASP A 39 3.06 -12.53 12.61
CA ASP A 39 3.09 -13.86 11.99
C ASP A 39 2.29 -13.92 10.68
N HIS A 40 1.84 -12.76 10.15
CA HIS A 40 0.92 -12.74 9.03
C HIS A 40 1.57 -13.29 7.75
N PHE A 41 2.77 -12.78 7.39
CA PHE A 41 3.57 -13.36 6.31
C PHE A 41 5.08 -13.23 6.61
N GLU A 42 5.69 -14.31 7.03
CA GLU A 42 7.10 -14.36 7.39
C GLU A 42 7.95 -14.74 6.17
N VAL A 43 8.62 -13.75 5.58
CA VAL A 43 9.35 -13.86 4.30
C VAL A 43 10.36 -15.00 4.29
N ASP A 44 11.18 -15.11 5.33
CA ASP A 44 12.25 -16.11 5.41
C ASP A 44 11.68 -17.52 5.56
N ARG A 45 10.66 -17.69 6.39
CA ARG A 45 9.98 -18.98 6.57
C ARG A 45 9.27 -19.42 5.29
N ALA A 46 8.68 -18.47 4.56
CA ALA A 46 8.05 -18.76 3.28
C ALA A 46 9.03 -19.38 2.27
N LEU A 47 10.30 -19.03 2.33
CA LEU A 47 11.33 -19.60 1.47
C LEU A 47 11.95 -20.87 2.04
N ALA A 48 12.22 -20.90 3.35
CA ALA A 48 12.95 -21.99 3.98
C ALA A 48 12.07 -23.22 4.29
N GLU A 49 10.81 -23.02 4.68
CA GLU A 49 9.93 -24.10 5.07
C GLU A 49 9.10 -24.61 3.87
N PRO A 50 9.14 -25.91 3.55
CA PRO A 50 8.45 -26.45 2.37
C PRO A 50 6.93 -26.27 2.39
N ASP A 51 6.30 -26.37 3.56
CA ASP A 51 4.85 -26.39 3.75
C ASP A 51 4.27 -25.05 4.26
N TYR A 52 5.11 -24.04 4.54
CA TYR A 52 4.68 -22.76 5.09
C TYR A 52 3.59 -22.08 4.23
N VAL A 53 3.83 -21.95 2.94
CA VAL A 53 2.88 -21.26 2.05
C VAL A 53 1.58 -22.03 1.88
N ALA A 54 1.64 -23.37 1.87
CA ALA A 54 0.45 -24.21 1.82
C ALA A 54 -0.40 -24.04 3.08
N LYS A 55 0.21 -24.11 4.26
CA LYS A 55 -0.48 -23.89 5.55
C LYS A 55 -1.13 -22.50 5.65
N LYS A 56 -0.47 -21.45 5.13
CA LYS A 56 -1.08 -20.10 5.10
C LYS A 56 -2.33 -20.09 4.20
N TRP A 57 -2.29 -20.71 3.03
CA TRP A 57 -3.45 -20.82 2.16
C TRP A 57 -4.56 -21.69 2.78
N GLU A 58 -4.23 -22.82 3.42
CA GLU A 58 -5.20 -23.66 4.14
C GLU A 58 -5.93 -22.86 5.22
N LEU A 59 -5.18 -22.07 6.01
CA LEU A 59 -5.77 -21.19 7.03
C LEU A 59 -6.76 -20.19 6.42
N LEU A 60 -6.37 -19.50 5.35
CA LEU A 60 -7.24 -18.54 4.68
C LEU A 60 -8.48 -19.22 4.09
N GLN A 61 -8.31 -20.34 3.40
CA GLN A 61 -9.41 -21.11 2.81
C GLN A 61 -10.39 -21.65 3.86
N LYS A 62 -9.89 -22.12 5.01
CA LYS A 62 -10.74 -22.56 6.13
C LYS A 62 -11.77 -21.49 6.52
N HIS A 63 -11.43 -20.22 6.36
CA HIS A 63 -12.32 -19.10 6.65
C HIS A 63 -12.94 -18.46 5.39
N GLY A 64 -12.77 -19.08 4.21
CA GLY A 64 -13.30 -18.55 2.95
C GLY A 64 -12.71 -17.19 2.57
N LEU A 65 -11.42 -16.99 2.86
CA LEU A 65 -10.67 -15.79 2.54
C LEU A 65 -9.69 -16.04 1.40
N SER A 66 -9.53 -15.04 0.53
CA SER A 66 -8.47 -14.95 -0.47
C SER A 66 -7.35 -13.99 -0.04
N CYS A 67 -6.20 -14.07 -0.74
CA CYS A 67 -5.14 -13.08 -0.59
C CYS A 67 -4.77 -12.52 -1.97
N PHE A 68 -4.54 -11.20 -2.06
CA PHE A 68 -4.29 -10.52 -3.33
C PHE A 68 -2.95 -9.79 -3.38
N ALA A 69 -2.40 -9.43 -2.23
CA ALA A 69 -1.09 -8.80 -2.10
C ALA A 69 -0.43 -9.19 -0.77
N VAL A 70 0.88 -9.11 -0.72
CA VAL A 70 1.65 -9.06 0.53
C VAL A 70 2.31 -7.69 0.64
N SER A 71 2.58 -7.22 1.86
CA SER A 71 2.96 -5.85 2.11
C SER A 71 4.16 -5.76 3.04
N ASN A 72 5.26 -5.18 2.54
CA ASN A 72 6.51 -5.05 3.29
C ASN A 72 6.97 -3.58 3.39
N HIS A 73 6.07 -2.72 3.90
CA HIS A 73 6.29 -1.29 4.08
C HIS A 73 7.50 -1.00 4.97
N LEU A 74 7.57 -1.65 6.13
CA LEU A 74 8.58 -1.37 7.16
C LEU A 74 10.02 -1.58 6.64
N VAL A 75 10.24 -2.67 5.92
CA VAL A 75 11.56 -2.96 5.34
C VAL A 75 11.83 -2.06 4.12
N GLY A 76 10.83 -1.85 3.26
CA GLY A 76 10.95 -0.98 2.10
C GLY A 76 11.36 0.44 2.47
N GLN A 77 10.79 1.00 3.56
CA GLN A 77 11.15 2.30 4.14
C GLN A 77 12.67 2.45 4.33
N ALA A 78 13.31 1.44 4.87
CA ALA A 78 14.73 1.49 5.20
C ALA A 78 15.67 1.39 3.98
N VAL A 79 15.17 1.19 2.77
CA VAL A 79 16.02 1.10 1.57
C VAL A 79 16.66 2.45 1.23
N CYS A 80 15.91 3.54 1.33
CA CYS A 80 16.41 4.87 0.99
C CYS A 80 16.41 5.88 2.15
N ASP A 81 15.76 5.58 3.28
CA ASP A 81 15.69 6.52 4.40
C ASP A 81 17.06 6.88 4.99
N LEU A 82 17.11 8.05 5.61
CA LEU A 82 18.16 8.41 6.55
C LEU A 82 17.93 7.64 7.85
N ILE A 83 18.66 6.54 8.04
CA ILE A 83 18.46 5.62 9.15
C ILE A 83 18.76 6.28 10.49
N ASP A 84 17.81 6.20 11.41
CA ASP A 84 17.94 6.65 12.80
C ASP A 84 17.28 5.69 13.80
N SER A 85 17.20 6.08 15.08
CA SER A 85 16.69 5.22 16.16
C SER A 85 15.21 4.81 15.98
N ARG A 86 14.40 5.55 15.22
CA ARG A 86 12.98 5.21 14.94
C ARG A 86 12.87 3.94 14.13
N HIS A 87 13.81 3.71 13.20
CA HIS A 87 13.85 2.51 12.37
C HIS A 87 14.07 1.23 13.18
N LYS A 88 14.81 1.32 14.30
CA LYS A 88 15.03 0.16 15.17
C LYS A 88 13.73 -0.45 15.70
N ALA A 89 12.72 0.38 15.93
CA ALA A 89 11.44 -0.06 16.47
C ALA A 89 10.58 -0.82 15.45
N ILE A 90 10.81 -0.61 14.17
CA ILE A 90 9.96 -1.15 13.09
C ILE A 90 10.65 -2.22 12.25
N LEU A 91 11.98 -2.29 12.26
CA LEU A 91 12.72 -3.24 11.44
C LEU A 91 12.93 -4.58 12.12
N PRO A 92 12.87 -5.69 11.37
CA PRO A 92 13.31 -6.98 11.88
C PRO A 92 14.77 -6.94 12.34
N PRO A 93 15.14 -7.71 13.39
CA PRO A 93 16.50 -7.70 13.92
C PRO A 93 17.60 -8.01 12.90
N ASP A 94 17.34 -8.87 11.93
CA ASP A 94 18.27 -9.24 10.87
C ASP A 94 18.47 -8.11 9.83
N VAL A 95 17.48 -7.23 9.66
CA VAL A 95 17.60 -6.03 8.83
C VAL A 95 18.28 -4.90 9.60
N TRP A 96 17.89 -4.68 10.85
CA TRP A 96 18.52 -3.67 11.70
C TRP A 96 20.00 -3.97 11.94
N GLY A 97 20.34 -5.21 12.35
CA GLY A 97 21.72 -5.63 12.66
C GLY A 97 22.39 -4.75 13.71
N ASP A 98 23.47 -4.12 13.33
CA ASP A 98 24.25 -3.18 14.17
C ASP A 98 23.74 -1.74 14.14
N GLY A 99 22.77 -1.43 13.25
CA GLY A 99 22.22 -0.08 13.09
C GLY A 99 23.09 0.87 12.25
N GLU A 100 24.20 0.37 11.65
CA GLU A 100 24.99 1.17 10.74
C GLU A 100 24.18 1.47 9.47
N THR A 101 24.09 2.74 9.10
CA THR A 101 23.15 3.26 8.10
C THR A 101 23.21 2.50 6.77
N GLU A 102 24.36 2.40 6.14
CA GLU A 102 24.48 1.71 4.85
C GLU A 102 24.31 0.20 4.97
N GLY A 103 24.71 -0.38 6.11
CA GLY A 103 24.44 -1.77 6.44
C GLY A 103 22.96 -2.09 6.53
N VAL A 104 22.18 -1.24 7.21
CA VAL A 104 20.71 -1.37 7.30
C VAL A 104 20.08 -1.27 5.90
N ARG A 105 20.42 -0.24 5.14
CA ARG A 105 19.89 -0.01 3.77
C ARG A 105 20.18 -1.20 2.84
N LYS A 106 21.40 -1.74 2.91
CA LYS A 106 21.79 -2.91 2.13
C LYS A 106 20.99 -4.16 2.53
N ARG A 107 20.87 -4.43 3.84
CA ARG A 107 20.08 -5.57 4.34
C ARG A 107 18.60 -5.42 3.99
N ALA A 108 18.04 -4.20 4.08
CA ALA A 108 16.69 -3.90 3.65
C ALA A 108 16.50 -4.18 2.13
N SER A 109 17.43 -3.75 1.29
CA SER A 109 17.40 -4.04 -0.15
C SER A 109 17.40 -5.53 -0.45
N GLU A 110 18.25 -6.31 0.23
CA GLU A 110 18.27 -7.78 0.06
C GLU A 110 17.00 -8.44 0.59
N LYS A 111 16.42 -7.94 1.69
CA LYS A 111 15.15 -8.44 2.21
C LYS A 111 13.99 -8.14 1.24
N MET A 112 13.96 -6.98 0.58
CA MET A 112 12.96 -6.69 -0.46
C MET A 112 13.07 -7.64 -1.66
N LYS A 113 14.29 -7.97 -2.11
CA LYS A 113 14.50 -9.00 -3.15
C LYS A 113 14.01 -10.38 -2.69
N THR A 114 14.24 -10.72 -1.42
CA THR A 114 13.77 -11.96 -0.80
C THR A 114 12.23 -11.97 -0.71
N THR A 115 11.62 -10.83 -0.39
CA THR A 115 10.16 -10.65 -0.36
C THR A 115 9.53 -10.94 -1.73
N ALA A 116 10.14 -10.50 -2.84
CA ALA A 116 9.64 -10.83 -4.17
C ALA A 116 9.61 -12.34 -4.43
N ARG A 117 10.68 -13.06 -4.07
CA ARG A 117 10.74 -14.53 -4.21
C ARG A 117 9.70 -15.25 -3.36
N ALA A 118 9.55 -14.80 -2.10
CA ALA A 118 8.55 -15.35 -1.18
C ALA A 118 7.12 -15.11 -1.66
N ALA A 119 6.82 -13.90 -2.13
CA ALA A 119 5.53 -13.54 -2.71
C ALA A 119 5.23 -14.42 -3.94
N ARG A 120 6.17 -14.59 -4.86
CA ARG A 120 5.97 -15.48 -6.03
C ARG A 120 5.68 -16.91 -5.60
N LYS A 121 6.47 -17.47 -4.64
CA LYS A 121 6.24 -18.82 -4.10
C LYS A 121 4.83 -18.94 -3.50
N PHE A 122 4.41 -17.95 -2.72
CA PHE A 122 3.10 -17.92 -2.08
C PHE A 122 1.97 -17.87 -3.12
N PHE A 123 2.01 -16.94 -4.08
CA PHE A 123 0.95 -16.82 -5.08
C PHE A 123 0.95 -17.96 -6.10
N ASN A 124 2.08 -18.63 -6.33
CA ASN A 124 2.11 -19.86 -7.14
C ASN A 124 1.38 -21.02 -6.45
N ALA A 125 1.41 -21.08 -5.13
CA ALA A 125 0.70 -22.09 -4.34
C ALA A 125 -0.78 -21.76 -4.10
N ARG A 126 -1.32 -20.67 -4.68
CA ARG A 126 -2.72 -20.27 -4.53
C ARG A 126 -3.64 -21.39 -5.01
N PRO A 127 -4.57 -21.87 -4.18
CA PRO A 127 -5.53 -22.88 -4.56
C PRO A 127 -6.41 -22.46 -5.74
N GLY A 128 -6.64 -23.38 -6.68
CA GLY A 128 -7.42 -23.09 -7.88
C GLY A 128 -6.75 -22.20 -8.93
N ARG A 129 -5.48 -21.85 -8.74
CA ARG A 129 -4.72 -21.13 -9.77
C ARG A 129 -4.54 -22.02 -10.99
N ALA A 130 -4.97 -21.52 -12.17
CA ALA A 130 -4.73 -22.21 -13.42
C ALA A 130 -3.23 -22.24 -13.74
N SER A 131 -2.74 -23.34 -14.33
CA SER A 131 -1.33 -23.43 -14.76
C SER A 131 -0.95 -22.39 -15.82
N SER A 132 -1.93 -21.91 -16.57
CA SER A 132 -1.78 -20.83 -17.56
C SER A 132 -1.83 -19.42 -16.97
N ASP A 133 -2.19 -19.26 -15.68
CA ASP A 133 -2.22 -17.95 -15.03
C ASP A 133 -0.80 -17.44 -14.82
N ASN A 134 -0.41 -16.46 -15.61
CA ASN A 134 0.87 -15.77 -15.52
C ASN A 134 0.76 -14.36 -14.93
N SER A 135 -0.30 -14.09 -14.17
CA SER A 135 -0.49 -12.79 -13.52
C SER A 135 0.65 -12.50 -12.55
N PRO A 136 1.16 -11.26 -12.52
CA PRO A 136 2.15 -10.87 -11.53
C PRO A 136 1.60 -11.00 -10.12
N ALA A 137 2.44 -11.45 -9.18
CA ALA A 137 2.18 -11.25 -7.76
C ALA A 137 2.35 -9.77 -7.42
N ILE A 138 1.75 -9.31 -6.32
CA ILE A 138 1.83 -7.91 -5.87
C ILE A 138 2.49 -7.86 -4.51
N VAL A 139 3.50 -7.00 -4.40
CA VAL A 139 4.12 -6.60 -3.13
C VAL A 139 3.94 -5.11 -2.98
N ASN A 140 3.16 -4.71 -1.98
CA ASN A 140 3.04 -3.32 -1.58
C ASN A 140 4.17 -2.94 -0.63
N GLY A 141 4.52 -1.66 -0.59
CA GLY A 141 5.55 -1.20 0.35
C GLY A 141 5.91 0.26 0.17
N PHE A 142 6.80 0.71 1.04
CA PHE A 142 7.45 1.99 0.97
C PHE A 142 8.81 1.86 0.27
N THR A 143 9.37 3.00 -0.12
CA THR A 143 10.71 3.07 -0.72
C THR A 143 11.72 3.74 0.19
N GLY A 144 11.22 4.54 1.14
CA GLY A 144 12.00 5.55 1.81
C GLY A 144 12.45 6.66 0.86
N SER A 145 13.11 7.65 1.42
CA SER A 145 13.72 8.75 0.67
C SER A 145 14.84 9.41 1.46
N SER A 146 15.98 9.68 0.81
CA SER A 146 17.08 10.42 1.41
C SER A 146 16.87 11.94 1.42
N ILE A 147 15.83 12.46 0.77
CA ILE A 147 15.61 13.90 0.58
C ILE A 147 14.32 14.46 1.19
N TRP A 148 13.25 13.65 1.34
CA TRP A 148 11.93 14.18 1.74
C TRP A 148 11.74 14.37 3.26
N HIS A 149 12.83 14.36 4.04
CA HIS A 149 12.87 15.06 5.32
C HIS A 149 12.80 16.59 5.13
N ALA A 150 13.12 17.09 3.93
CA ALA A 150 13.07 18.50 3.54
C ALA A 150 11.68 18.88 2.97
N VAL A 151 10.61 18.63 3.73
CA VAL A 151 9.23 18.98 3.31
C VAL A 151 8.95 20.49 3.27
N TYR A 152 9.81 21.30 3.86
CA TYR A 152 9.76 22.76 3.81
C TYR A 152 10.95 23.29 3.01
N ALA A 153 10.68 24.18 2.02
CA ALA A 153 11.67 24.61 1.04
C ALA A 153 12.71 25.64 1.56
N PHE A 154 13.01 25.59 2.85
CA PHE A 154 14.07 26.40 3.46
C PHE A 154 14.78 25.60 4.57
N PRO A 155 16.14 25.52 4.57
CA PRO A 155 17.07 26.07 3.55
C PRO A 155 16.68 25.64 2.13
N PRO A 156 17.01 26.44 1.08
CA PRO A 156 16.52 26.15 -0.27
C PRO A 156 16.91 24.76 -0.76
N THR A 157 15.91 23.98 -1.17
CA THR A 157 16.15 22.75 -1.91
C THR A 157 16.44 23.11 -3.36
N ASN A 158 17.68 22.91 -3.80
CA ASN A 158 18.07 23.15 -5.18
C ASN A 158 17.89 21.90 -6.05
N GLN A 159 18.02 22.07 -7.36
CA GLN A 159 17.85 20.97 -8.31
C GLN A 159 18.86 19.84 -8.07
N GLU A 160 20.10 20.16 -7.73
CA GLU A 160 21.16 19.20 -7.44
C GLU A 160 20.79 18.29 -6.25
N PHE A 161 20.27 18.85 -5.16
CA PHE A 161 19.80 18.10 -4.00
C PHE A 161 18.70 17.11 -4.40
N LEU A 162 17.73 17.57 -5.19
CA LEU A 162 16.65 16.73 -5.67
C LEU A 162 17.16 15.62 -6.59
N ASP A 163 18.06 15.96 -7.54
CA ASP A 163 18.63 14.98 -8.47
C ASP A 163 19.44 13.89 -7.75
N GLN A 164 20.19 14.27 -6.71
CA GLN A 164 20.91 13.31 -5.85
C GLN A 164 19.96 12.32 -5.17
N GLY A 165 18.84 12.80 -4.63
CA GLY A 165 17.86 11.94 -3.96
C GLY A 165 17.20 10.94 -4.91
N PHE A 166 16.78 11.38 -6.10
CA PHE A 166 16.22 10.47 -7.11
C PHE A 166 17.27 9.53 -7.71
N SER A 167 18.53 9.94 -7.79
CA SER A 167 19.63 9.07 -8.18
C SER A 167 19.94 8.01 -7.13
N ASP A 168 19.95 8.35 -5.84
CA ASP A 168 20.10 7.39 -4.73
C ASP A 168 18.95 6.36 -4.76
N PHE A 169 17.71 6.83 -4.91
CA PHE A 169 16.55 5.96 -5.09
C PHE A 169 16.74 4.99 -6.26
N ALA A 170 17.07 5.48 -7.45
CA ALA A 170 17.26 4.64 -8.63
C ALA A 170 18.39 3.60 -8.42
N THR A 171 19.52 4.03 -7.84
CA THR A 171 20.68 3.17 -7.59
C THR A 171 20.32 1.99 -6.68
N ARG A 172 19.44 2.19 -5.71
CA ARG A 172 19.03 1.15 -4.75
C ARG A 172 17.87 0.31 -5.28
N TRP A 173 16.88 0.95 -5.91
CA TRP A 173 15.65 0.26 -6.31
C TRP A 173 15.73 -0.45 -7.66
N VAL A 174 16.53 0.02 -8.63
CA VAL A 174 16.64 -0.69 -9.92
C VAL A 174 17.09 -2.14 -9.74
N PRO A 175 18.16 -2.47 -8.96
CA PRO A 175 18.54 -3.86 -8.73
C PRO A 175 17.50 -4.71 -7.97
N ILE A 176 16.62 -4.07 -7.17
CA ILE A 176 15.48 -4.74 -6.54
C ILE A 176 14.44 -5.06 -7.61
N LEU A 177 14.08 -4.09 -8.43
CA LEU A 177 13.06 -4.23 -9.48
C LEU A 177 13.46 -5.27 -10.55
N GLU A 178 14.75 -5.44 -10.85
CA GLU A 178 15.24 -6.52 -11.70
C GLU A 178 14.91 -7.90 -11.12
N VAL A 179 15.01 -8.07 -9.79
CA VAL A 179 14.59 -9.32 -9.14
C VAL A 179 13.07 -9.46 -9.19
N PHE A 180 12.32 -8.38 -8.97
CA PHE A 180 10.87 -8.38 -9.11
C PHE A 180 10.43 -8.78 -10.53
N GLU A 181 11.15 -8.32 -11.54
CA GLU A 181 10.88 -8.73 -12.93
C GLU A 181 11.16 -10.21 -13.16
N LYS A 182 12.31 -10.71 -12.71
CA LYS A 182 12.68 -12.12 -12.83
C LYS A 182 11.66 -13.03 -12.15
N GLU A 183 11.15 -12.61 -11.02
CA GLU A 183 10.14 -13.36 -10.25
C GLU A 183 8.70 -13.13 -10.75
N ASN A 184 8.49 -12.28 -11.75
CA ASN A 184 7.15 -11.86 -12.21
C ASN A 184 6.29 -11.28 -11.05
N VAL A 185 6.84 -10.32 -10.32
CA VAL A 185 6.21 -9.62 -9.20
C VAL A 185 6.17 -8.13 -9.53
N ASN A 186 5.07 -7.46 -9.21
CA ASN A 186 4.94 -6.02 -9.25
C ASN A 186 5.23 -5.45 -7.86
N PHE A 187 6.03 -4.40 -7.79
CA PHE A 187 6.17 -3.56 -6.61
C PHE A 187 5.20 -2.39 -6.73
N ALA A 188 4.36 -2.22 -5.73
CA ALA A 188 3.40 -1.14 -5.64
C ALA A 188 3.78 -0.20 -4.48
N LEU A 189 4.38 0.95 -4.82
CA LEU A 189 4.70 1.99 -3.85
C LEU A 189 3.41 2.61 -3.33
N GLU A 190 3.21 2.62 -2.02
CA GLU A 190 2.21 3.49 -1.41
C GLU A 190 2.70 4.93 -1.43
N VAL A 191 1.97 5.80 -2.14
CA VAL A 191 2.30 7.21 -2.31
C VAL A 191 1.99 7.94 -1.00
N HIS A 192 3.04 8.24 -0.26
CA HIS A 192 2.98 8.64 1.14
C HIS A 192 3.96 9.78 1.42
N PRO A 193 3.64 10.77 2.25
CA PRO A 193 4.61 11.78 2.68
C PRO A 193 5.88 11.13 3.22
N THR A 194 7.02 11.69 2.85
CA THR A 194 8.39 11.22 3.10
C THR A 194 8.90 10.08 2.23
N GLU A 195 8.04 9.39 1.49
CA GLU A 195 8.47 8.47 0.43
C GLU A 195 9.04 9.21 -0.78
N ILE A 196 9.70 8.49 -1.70
CA ILE A 196 10.26 9.13 -2.91
C ILE A 196 9.18 9.81 -3.76
N ALA A 197 7.94 9.31 -3.70
CA ALA A 197 6.76 9.91 -4.30
C ALA A 197 5.68 10.13 -3.24
N PHE A 198 5.17 11.35 -3.15
CA PHE A 198 4.12 11.76 -2.21
C PHE A 198 3.03 12.64 -2.86
N ASP A 199 3.18 12.95 -4.14
CA ASP A 199 2.24 13.68 -4.98
C ASP A 199 2.38 13.27 -6.45
N ILE A 200 1.57 13.85 -7.35
CA ILE A 200 1.61 13.54 -8.79
C ILE A 200 2.97 13.90 -9.41
N ALA A 201 3.54 15.03 -9.03
CA ALA A 201 4.81 15.51 -9.60
C ALA A 201 5.98 14.60 -9.21
N SER A 202 6.10 14.27 -7.93
CA SER A 202 7.13 13.35 -7.44
C SER A 202 6.92 11.91 -7.94
N ALA A 203 5.67 11.47 -8.14
CA ALA A 203 5.36 10.17 -8.72
C ALA A 203 5.85 10.04 -10.18
N HIS A 204 5.64 11.06 -11.02
CA HIS A 204 6.23 11.11 -12.37
C HIS A 204 7.76 11.04 -12.32
N ARG A 205 8.37 11.79 -11.42
CA ARG A 205 9.83 11.81 -11.28
C ARG A 205 10.38 10.48 -10.78
N ALA A 206 9.70 9.81 -9.86
CA ALA A 206 10.06 8.48 -9.39
C ALA A 206 10.01 7.44 -10.53
N LEU A 207 8.94 7.44 -11.34
CA LEU A 207 8.85 6.59 -12.53
C LEU A 207 10.00 6.85 -13.52
N ALA A 208 10.30 8.12 -13.80
CA ALA A 208 11.40 8.50 -14.68
C ALA A 208 12.75 8.04 -14.13
N ALA A 209 13.00 8.18 -12.83
CA ALA A 209 14.25 7.79 -12.17
C ALA A 209 14.54 6.29 -12.33
N VAL A 210 13.53 5.43 -12.25
CA VAL A 210 13.66 3.98 -12.51
C VAL A 210 13.40 3.63 -13.99
N GLN A 211 13.55 4.58 -14.91
CA GLN A 211 13.42 4.40 -16.36
C GLN A 211 12.07 3.78 -16.76
N ASN A 212 11.01 4.15 -16.08
CA ASN A 212 9.67 3.58 -16.24
C ASN A 212 9.63 2.05 -16.11
N HIS A 213 10.47 1.48 -15.24
CA HIS A 213 10.54 0.04 -15.05
C HIS A 213 9.15 -0.57 -14.87
N LYS A 214 8.81 -1.59 -15.67
CA LYS A 214 7.42 -2.11 -15.75
C LYS A 214 6.90 -2.73 -14.45
N ARG A 215 7.81 -3.09 -13.52
CA ARG A 215 7.46 -3.68 -12.21
C ARG A 215 7.32 -2.64 -11.11
N PHE A 216 7.56 -1.37 -11.40
CA PHE A 216 7.32 -0.27 -10.47
C PHE A 216 5.98 0.40 -10.78
N GLY A 217 5.13 0.48 -9.80
CA GLY A 217 3.84 1.16 -9.88
C GLY A 217 3.39 1.56 -8.47
N PHE A 218 2.09 1.75 -8.31
CA PHE A 218 1.56 2.35 -7.11
C PHE A 218 0.52 1.47 -6.41
N ASN A 219 0.61 1.43 -5.09
CA ASN A 219 -0.49 1.18 -4.19
C ASN A 219 -1.14 2.54 -3.92
N TYR A 220 -2.30 2.76 -4.51
CA TYR A 220 -2.99 4.04 -4.42
C TYR A 220 -3.67 4.18 -3.05
N ASP A 221 -3.37 5.26 -2.33
CA ASP A 221 -4.07 5.65 -1.10
C ASP A 221 -4.52 7.11 -1.20
N PRO A 222 -5.84 7.39 -1.23
CA PRO A 222 -6.35 8.75 -1.34
C PRO A 222 -6.11 9.58 -0.08
N SER A 223 -5.99 8.95 1.08
CA SER A 223 -5.90 9.64 2.36
C SER A 223 -4.65 10.49 2.45
N HIS A 224 -3.51 9.96 1.98
CA HIS A 224 -2.23 10.66 1.98
C HIS A 224 -2.15 11.80 0.96
N LEU A 225 -2.99 11.79 -0.06
CA LEU A 225 -3.08 12.83 -1.08
C LEU A 225 -4.08 13.93 -0.67
N GLY A 226 -5.22 13.54 -0.09
CA GLY A 226 -6.36 14.43 0.15
C GLY A 226 -6.02 15.62 1.06
N TYR A 227 -5.48 15.35 2.26
CA TYR A 227 -5.16 16.43 3.21
C TYR A 227 -4.00 17.34 2.74
N GLN A 228 -3.18 16.88 1.79
CA GLN A 228 -2.14 17.70 1.15
C GLN A 228 -2.71 18.64 0.08
N GLY A 229 -3.99 18.48 -0.31
CA GLY A 229 -4.60 19.23 -1.41
C GLY A 229 -4.21 18.69 -2.80
N VAL A 230 -3.69 17.46 -2.89
CA VAL A 230 -3.40 16.79 -4.16
C VAL A 230 -4.69 16.21 -4.73
N ASP A 231 -4.92 16.37 -6.03
CA ASP A 231 -6.07 15.76 -6.72
C ASP A 231 -5.88 14.25 -6.81
N TYR A 232 -6.42 13.55 -5.81
CA TYR A 232 -6.34 12.10 -5.69
C TYR A 232 -7.14 11.37 -6.78
N VAL A 233 -8.17 11.98 -7.35
CA VAL A 233 -8.94 11.39 -8.47
C VAL A 233 -8.15 11.48 -9.77
N ARG A 234 -7.50 12.62 -10.01
CA ARG A 234 -6.57 12.80 -11.13
C ARG A 234 -5.43 11.79 -11.09
N PHE A 235 -4.88 11.52 -9.88
CA PHE A 235 -3.81 10.52 -9.71
C PHE A 235 -4.18 9.17 -10.33
N ILE A 236 -5.40 8.67 -10.09
CA ILE A 236 -5.89 7.40 -10.65
C ILE A 236 -5.86 7.44 -12.19
N ARG A 237 -6.40 8.50 -12.80
CA ARG A 237 -6.48 8.61 -14.26
C ARG A 237 -5.11 8.76 -14.90
N GLU A 238 -4.21 9.49 -14.25
CA GLU A 238 -2.86 9.76 -14.76
C GLU A 238 -1.97 8.52 -14.73
N PHE A 239 -2.07 7.74 -13.65
CA PHE A 239 -1.23 6.56 -13.45
C PHE A 239 -1.96 5.23 -13.68
N GLY A 240 -3.12 5.21 -14.27
CA GLY A 240 -4.02 4.05 -14.35
C GLY A 240 -3.38 2.70 -14.59
N SER A 241 -2.51 2.57 -15.60
CA SER A 241 -1.78 1.32 -15.90
C SER A 241 -0.72 0.96 -14.85
N ARG A 242 -0.40 1.87 -13.95
CA ARG A 242 0.57 1.70 -12.85
C ARG A 242 -0.09 1.56 -11.49
N ILE A 243 -1.41 1.62 -11.38
CA ILE A 243 -2.14 1.30 -10.16
C ILE A 243 -2.23 -0.22 -10.07
N PHE A 244 -1.34 -0.83 -9.31
CA PHE A 244 -1.29 -2.29 -9.14
C PHE A 244 -2.14 -2.78 -7.96
N HIS A 245 -2.30 -1.94 -6.98
CA HIS A 245 -3.12 -2.15 -5.80
C HIS A 245 -3.67 -0.83 -5.30
N LEU A 246 -4.62 -0.87 -4.37
CA LEU A 246 -5.10 0.35 -3.73
C LEU A 246 -5.53 0.09 -2.29
N HIS A 247 -5.36 1.11 -1.47
CA HIS A 247 -5.95 1.21 -0.14
C HIS A 247 -7.22 2.07 -0.19
N MET A 248 -8.28 1.56 0.38
CA MET A 248 -9.47 2.32 0.75
C MET A 248 -9.23 2.81 2.17
N LYS A 249 -8.86 4.08 2.30
CA LYS A 249 -8.53 4.72 3.57
C LYS A 249 -9.06 6.14 3.57
N ASP A 250 -9.70 6.55 4.64
CA ASP A 250 -10.33 7.86 4.75
C ASP A 250 -9.55 8.78 5.70
N VAL A 251 -9.68 10.06 5.48
CA VAL A 251 -9.01 11.10 6.26
C VAL A 251 -9.90 12.35 6.30
N TRP A 252 -9.95 13.02 7.44
CA TRP A 252 -10.50 14.36 7.51
C TRP A 252 -9.37 15.39 7.68
N TRP A 253 -9.63 16.64 7.29
CA TRP A 253 -8.68 17.74 7.47
C TRP A 253 -9.39 19.06 7.75
N GLY A 254 -8.63 20.05 8.30
CA GLY A 254 -9.14 21.38 8.60
C GLY A 254 -10.12 21.42 9.77
N LYS A 255 -10.18 20.39 10.63
CA LYS A 255 -11.16 20.24 11.70
C LYS A 255 -10.55 20.22 13.11
N GLY A 256 -9.24 20.47 13.24
CA GLY A 256 -8.59 20.63 14.54
C GLY A 256 -8.94 21.95 15.22
N ASP A 257 -8.41 22.16 16.42
CA ASP A 257 -8.66 23.38 17.22
C ASP A 257 -7.85 24.61 16.74
N GLY A 258 -7.08 24.45 15.67
CA GLY A 258 -6.25 25.50 15.09
C GLY A 258 -4.87 25.69 15.75
N THR A 259 -4.52 24.86 16.74
CA THR A 259 -3.20 24.95 17.41
C THR A 259 -2.11 24.12 16.75
N VAL A 260 -2.48 23.12 15.93
CA VAL A 260 -1.55 22.28 15.17
C VAL A 260 -1.83 22.43 13.68
N GLY A 261 -0.75 22.69 12.90
CA GLY A 261 -0.84 22.84 11.45
C GLY A 261 -0.72 21.50 10.71
N VAL A 262 -0.68 21.59 9.37
CA VAL A 262 -0.68 20.44 8.45
C VAL A 262 0.49 19.47 8.66
N PHE A 263 1.64 19.96 9.09
CA PHE A 263 2.83 19.09 9.28
C PHE A 263 2.69 18.11 10.45
N GLY A 264 2.06 18.53 11.55
CA GLY A 264 1.56 17.69 12.66
C GLY A 264 2.45 16.58 13.26
N GLY A 265 3.68 16.39 12.76
CA GLY A 265 4.55 15.26 13.13
C GLY A 265 5.04 15.21 14.60
N HIS A 266 4.70 16.24 15.38
CA HIS A 266 4.95 16.32 16.81
C HIS A 266 3.72 15.93 17.66
N THR A 267 2.67 15.43 17.03
CA THR A 267 1.44 14.94 17.68
C THR A 267 1.16 13.50 17.27
N ASP A 268 0.68 12.71 18.21
CA ASP A 268 0.22 11.34 17.92
C ASP A 268 -1.08 11.35 17.10
N PHE A 269 -1.34 10.28 16.35
CA PHE A 269 -2.65 10.07 15.74
C PHE A 269 -3.73 10.02 16.82
N ALA A 270 -4.94 10.48 16.50
CA ALA A 270 -6.04 10.70 17.42
C ALA A 270 -5.87 11.89 18.39
N ASP A 271 -4.80 12.67 18.35
CA ASP A 271 -4.70 13.92 19.10
C ASP A 271 -5.76 14.91 18.56
N PRO A 272 -6.66 15.44 19.40
CA PRO A 272 -7.77 16.31 18.95
C PRO A 272 -7.30 17.63 18.34
N ARG A 273 -6.05 18.03 18.54
CA ARG A 273 -5.46 19.26 17.99
C ARG A 273 -5.01 19.13 16.55
N ARG A 274 -4.86 17.88 16.03
CA ARG A 274 -4.33 17.64 14.66
C ARG A 274 -5.16 18.37 13.61
N PHE A 275 -4.50 18.93 12.61
CA PHE A 275 -5.16 19.53 11.45
C PHE A 275 -5.83 18.48 10.56
N TRP A 276 -5.31 17.27 10.52
CA TRP A 276 -5.85 16.10 9.80
C TRP A 276 -5.64 14.83 10.61
N ASP A 277 -6.51 13.84 10.39
CA ASP A 277 -6.37 12.53 11.02
C ASP A 277 -7.12 11.47 10.21
N PHE A 278 -6.71 10.21 10.33
CA PHE A 278 -7.38 9.11 9.66
C PHE A 278 -8.72 8.80 10.31
N ARG A 279 -9.64 8.35 9.48
CA ARG A 279 -10.99 8.00 9.91
C ARG A 279 -11.47 6.69 9.27
N SER A 280 -12.36 6.01 9.96
CA SER A 280 -13.17 4.94 9.38
C SER A 280 -13.83 5.40 8.07
N LEU A 281 -13.90 4.54 7.08
CA LEU A 281 -14.39 4.89 5.73
C LEU A 281 -15.81 5.49 5.76
N GLY A 282 -15.97 6.59 5.05
CA GLY A 282 -17.22 7.37 5.01
C GLY A 282 -17.36 8.39 6.13
N ARG A 283 -16.36 8.53 7.01
CA ARG A 283 -16.35 9.50 8.13
C ARG A 283 -15.33 10.63 7.95
N GLY A 284 -14.53 10.55 6.88
CA GLY A 284 -13.58 11.59 6.48
C GLY A 284 -14.14 12.54 5.42
N ASP A 285 -13.25 13.08 4.61
CA ASP A 285 -13.54 14.07 3.57
C ASP A 285 -13.21 13.56 2.16
N ILE A 286 -12.82 12.28 2.00
CA ILE A 286 -12.51 11.69 0.70
C ILE A 286 -13.80 11.38 -0.09
N ASP A 287 -13.85 11.82 -1.35
CA ASP A 287 -14.96 11.54 -2.27
C ASP A 287 -14.75 10.18 -2.96
N PHE A 288 -15.17 9.12 -2.27
CA PHE A 288 -14.99 7.75 -2.75
C PHE A 288 -15.82 7.43 -4.01
N GLU A 289 -16.95 8.11 -4.24
CA GLU A 289 -17.72 7.90 -5.45
C GLU A 289 -16.92 8.28 -6.70
N LYS A 290 -16.25 9.44 -6.68
CA LYS A 290 -15.36 9.85 -7.77
C LYS A 290 -14.18 8.89 -7.96
N ILE A 291 -13.68 8.28 -6.87
CA ILE A 291 -12.64 7.24 -6.94
C ILE A 291 -13.17 6.03 -7.69
N ILE A 292 -14.37 5.52 -7.36
CA ILE A 292 -14.97 4.36 -8.04
C ILE A 292 -15.18 4.66 -9.54
N VAL A 293 -15.66 5.86 -9.90
CA VAL A 293 -15.76 6.29 -11.31
C VAL A 293 -14.39 6.22 -11.99
N ALA A 294 -13.36 6.81 -11.38
CA ALA A 294 -12.01 6.81 -11.96
C ALA A 294 -11.43 5.39 -12.08
N LEU A 295 -11.64 4.51 -11.10
CA LEU A 295 -11.25 3.11 -11.17
C LEU A 295 -11.96 2.36 -12.31
N ASN A 296 -13.23 2.69 -12.58
CA ASN A 296 -13.96 2.15 -13.72
C ASN A 296 -13.40 2.67 -15.05
N ASP A 297 -13.03 3.97 -15.13
CA ASP A 297 -12.42 4.57 -16.31
C ASP A 297 -11.12 3.86 -16.72
N ILE A 298 -10.27 3.53 -15.73
CA ILE A 298 -9.01 2.81 -15.96
C ILE A 298 -9.18 1.29 -16.04
N LYS A 299 -10.39 0.77 -15.87
CA LYS A 299 -10.72 -0.67 -15.87
C LYS A 299 -9.99 -1.46 -14.78
N TYR A 300 -9.78 -0.84 -13.62
CA TYR A 300 -9.20 -1.53 -12.48
C TYR A 300 -10.11 -2.68 -12.02
N SER A 301 -9.56 -3.88 -11.91
CA SER A 301 -10.28 -5.10 -11.53
C SER A 301 -9.72 -5.79 -10.28
N GLY A 302 -8.70 -5.18 -9.66
CA GLY A 302 -8.12 -5.67 -8.41
C GLY A 302 -9.03 -5.47 -7.20
N PRO A 303 -8.62 -5.91 -6.01
CA PRO A 303 -9.40 -5.74 -4.79
C PRO A 303 -9.49 -4.27 -4.37
N LEU A 304 -10.53 -3.94 -3.60
CA LEU A 304 -10.65 -2.72 -2.81
C LEU A 304 -10.17 -3.06 -1.40
N SER A 305 -8.91 -2.75 -1.09
CA SER A 305 -8.27 -3.14 0.17
C SER A 305 -8.49 -2.07 1.23
N VAL A 306 -9.25 -2.38 2.27
CA VAL A 306 -9.46 -1.46 3.38
C VAL A 306 -8.20 -1.46 4.25
N GLU A 307 -7.58 -0.31 4.36
CA GLU A 307 -6.61 -0.01 5.40
C GLU A 307 -7.32 0.79 6.48
N TRP A 308 -7.68 0.11 7.56
CA TRP A 308 -8.45 0.73 8.62
C TRP A 308 -7.55 1.36 9.67
N GLU A 309 -7.63 2.67 9.79
CA GLU A 309 -6.96 3.47 10.83
C GLU A 309 -7.93 4.54 11.33
N ASP A 310 -8.37 4.42 12.55
CA ASP A 310 -9.13 5.45 13.27
C ASP A 310 -8.84 5.32 14.77
N GLY A 311 -7.98 6.18 15.29
CA GLY A 311 -7.57 6.15 16.70
C GLY A 311 -8.66 6.50 17.70
N ARG A 312 -9.88 6.85 17.24
CA ARG A 312 -11.01 7.24 18.08
C ARG A 312 -12.20 6.27 18.01
N MET A 313 -12.01 5.12 17.37
CA MET A 313 -13.06 4.13 17.17
C MET A 313 -12.60 2.72 17.53
N ASP A 314 -13.51 1.89 18.03
CA ASP A 314 -13.27 0.45 18.17
C ASP A 314 -12.96 -0.16 16.80
N ARG A 315 -11.85 -0.89 16.70
CA ARG A 315 -11.35 -1.38 15.41
C ARG A 315 -12.24 -2.43 14.75
N ILE A 316 -12.93 -3.28 15.54
CA ILE A 316 -13.86 -4.29 14.99
C ILE A 316 -15.08 -3.58 14.42
N HIS A 317 -15.63 -2.61 15.15
CA HIS A 317 -16.75 -1.80 14.68
C HIS A 317 -16.37 -1.05 13.40
N GLY A 318 -15.27 -0.30 13.42
CA GLY A 318 -14.87 0.55 12.29
C GLY A 318 -14.47 -0.24 11.05
N ALA A 319 -13.75 -1.37 11.19
CA ALA A 319 -13.41 -2.22 10.07
C ALA A 319 -14.65 -2.91 9.47
N THR A 320 -15.64 -3.29 10.30
CA THR A 320 -16.91 -3.84 9.81
C THR A 320 -17.68 -2.79 9.00
N GLU A 321 -17.86 -1.60 9.57
CA GLU A 321 -18.54 -0.47 8.92
C GLU A 321 -17.84 -0.10 7.59
N SER A 322 -16.51 -0.08 7.59
CA SER A 322 -15.72 0.20 6.39
C SER A 322 -15.92 -0.83 5.28
N CYS A 323 -16.00 -2.12 5.63
CA CYS A 323 -16.32 -3.17 4.66
C CYS A 323 -17.71 -2.97 4.04
N GLU A 324 -18.71 -2.68 4.85
CA GLU A 324 -20.08 -2.42 4.40
C GLU A 324 -20.14 -1.17 3.51
N PHE A 325 -19.43 -0.10 3.87
CA PHE A 325 -19.35 1.12 3.12
C PHE A 325 -18.81 0.86 1.71
N VAL A 326 -17.66 0.17 1.60
CA VAL A 326 -17.03 -0.14 0.31
C VAL A 326 -17.94 -1.00 -0.56
N ARG A 327 -18.62 -1.99 0.03
CA ARG A 327 -19.56 -2.86 -0.72
C ARG A 327 -20.75 -2.11 -1.29
N LYS A 328 -21.28 -1.13 -0.55
CA LYS A 328 -22.39 -0.28 -1.04
C LYS A 328 -21.94 0.70 -2.11
N LEU A 329 -20.69 1.12 -2.04
CA LEU A 329 -20.10 2.12 -2.92
C LEU A 329 -19.67 1.55 -4.26
N ASP A 330 -19.19 0.29 -4.33
CA ASP A 330 -18.66 -0.29 -5.56
C ASP A 330 -19.76 -0.60 -6.57
N PHE A 331 -19.69 0.03 -7.73
CA PHE A 331 -20.60 -0.21 -8.84
C PHE A 331 -19.85 -0.43 -10.15
N ALA A 332 -20.45 -1.25 -11.02
CA ALA A 332 -19.93 -1.46 -12.37
C ALA A 332 -20.36 -0.31 -13.30
N PRO A 333 -19.53 0.05 -14.29
CA PRO A 333 -19.93 1.05 -15.29
C PRO A 333 -21.10 0.53 -16.12
N ASN A 334 -21.92 1.46 -16.66
CA ASN A 334 -22.97 1.10 -17.59
C ASN A 334 -22.35 0.44 -18.85
N ARG A 335 -22.92 -0.69 -19.25
CA ARG A 335 -22.47 -1.45 -20.44
C ARG A 335 -23.22 -1.10 -21.71
N ALA A 336 -24.36 -0.44 -21.59
CA ALA A 336 -25.18 -0.02 -22.71
C ALA A 336 -25.15 1.52 -22.83
N ALA A 337 -25.08 2.04 -24.06
CA ALA A 337 -25.29 3.47 -24.26
C ALA A 337 -26.69 3.84 -23.74
N PHE A 338 -26.80 4.99 -23.07
CA PHE A 338 -28.07 5.47 -22.51
C PHE A 338 -29.18 5.55 -23.57
N ASP A 339 -28.79 5.89 -24.78
CA ASP A 339 -29.63 6.06 -25.94
C ASP A 339 -29.63 4.86 -26.92
N ALA A 340 -29.11 3.70 -26.49
CA ALA A 340 -29.05 2.50 -27.34
C ALA A 340 -30.43 2.09 -27.90
N ALA A 341 -31.51 2.40 -27.18
CA ALA A 341 -32.87 2.17 -27.65
C ALA A 341 -33.25 3.01 -28.88
N PHE A 342 -32.60 4.16 -29.09
CA PHE A 342 -32.83 5.07 -30.20
C PHE A 342 -31.87 4.84 -31.38
N SER A 343 -30.82 4.02 -31.16
CA SER A 343 -29.79 3.73 -32.18
C SER A 343 -30.14 2.58 -33.13
N ARG A 344 -31.32 1.97 -32.96
CA ARG A 344 -31.81 0.94 -33.89
C ARG A 344 -32.33 1.63 -35.18
N LYS A 345 -31.49 1.66 -36.19
CA LYS A 345 -31.88 1.80 -37.60
C LYS A 345 -31.98 0.43 -38.25
#